data_3dcc27368b355ed9df434e6f8955a394
#
_entry.id   3dcc27368b355ed9df434e6f8955a394
#
_cell.length_a   1.000
_cell.length_b   1.000
_cell.length_c   1.000
_cell.angle_alpha   90.00
_cell.angle_beta   90.00
_cell.angle_gamma   90.00
#
_symmetry.space_group_name_H-M   'P 1'
#
loop_
_entity.id
_entity.type
_entity.pdbx_description
1 polymer ?
#
loop_
_entity_poly.entity_id
_entity_poly.type
_entity_poly.pdbx_seq_one_letter_code
_entity_poly.pdbx_strand_id
1 'polypeptide(L)'
;MLPRAEQKQQTRLALMDAARHLMECGRGFGSLSLREVAKTAGIVPTGFYRHFADMDQLGLVLVSEVGQTFRATIRLVRHNEFMMGGIIDASVRIFLDVVAANRSQFLFLAREQYGGCLAVRQAIGALREDITSDLAADLTLMPKLQHLDADGLHVMADLIVKSVFATLPDIIDPPAHALP
;
A
#
# COMPACT_ATOMS: atom_id res chain seq x y z
N MET A 1 14.78 -13.56 27.29
CA MET A 1 15.17 -12.18 26.91
C MET A 1 15.45 -12.20 25.43
N LEU A 2 14.73 -11.45 24.60
CA LEU A 2 14.93 -11.45 23.14
C LEU A 2 16.29 -10.86 22.76
N PRO A 3 16.93 -11.35 21.70
CA PRO A 3 18.17 -10.77 21.18
C PRO A 3 17.98 -9.27 20.84
N ARG A 4 19.03 -8.48 21.02
CA ARG A 4 18.99 -7.02 20.75
C ARG A 4 18.46 -6.66 19.34
N ALA A 5 18.78 -7.47 18.33
CA ALA A 5 18.31 -7.25 16.96
C ALA A 5 16.80 -7.44 16.85
N GLU A 6 16.24 -8.47 17.46
CA GLU A 6 14.79 -8.72 17.48
C GLU A 6 14.03 -7.63 18.24
N GLN A 7 14.58 -7.19 19.38
CA GLN A 7 14.00 -6.09 20.16
C GLN A 7 14.00 -4.78 19.38
N LYS A 8 15.07 -4.51 18.60
CA LYS A 8 15.12 -3.35 17.70
C LYS A 8 14.05 -3.44 16.62
N GLN A 9 13.89 -4.62 16.01
CA GLN A 9 12.87 -4.83 14.97
C GLN A 9 11.45 -4.70 15.54
N GLN A 10 11.17 -5.28 16.69
CA GLN A 10 9.85 -5.14 17.35
C GLN A 10 9.51 -3.69 17.66
N THR A 11 10.46 -2.90 18.16
CA THR A 11 10.24 -1.46 18.42
C THR A 11 9.98 -0.70 17.12
N ARG A 12 10.68 -1.04 16.04
CA ARG A 12 10.43 -0.44 14.72
C ARG A 12 9.02 -0.72 14.21
N LEU A 13 8.56 -1.98 14.31
CA LEU A 13 7.20 -2.37 13.95
C LEU A 13 6.16 -1.66 14.82
N ALA A 14 6.38 -1.58 16.13
CA ALA A 14 5.48 -0.88 17.05
C ALA A 14 5.30 0.61 16.69
N LEU A 15 6.34 1.29 16.20
CA LEU A 15 6.24 2.67 15.70
C LEU A 15 5.41 2.76 14.42
N MET A 16 5.56 1.81 13.50
CA MET A 16 4.78 1.75 12.26
C MET A 16 3.30 1.47 12.57
N ASP A 17 3.02 0.52 13.46
CA ASP A 17 1.68 0.19 13.92
C ASP A 17 1.01 1.36 14.65
N ALA A 18 1.76 2.06 15.50
CA ALA A 18 1.27 3.26 16.18
C ALA A 18 0.86 4.37 15.21
N ALA A 19 1.65 4.60 14.16
CA ALA A 19 1.30 5.57 13.13
C ALA A 19 0.01 5.16 12.38
N ARG A 20 -0.09 3.89 11.97
CA ARG A 20 -1.30 3.35 11.31
C ARG A 20 -2.53 3.45 12.21
N HIS A 21 -2.41 3.09 13.47
CA HIS A 21 -3.50 3.18 14.45
C HIS A 21 -4.02 4.62 14.60
N LEU A 22 -3.11 5.61 14.73
CA LEU A 22 -3.50 7.02 14.80
C LEU A 22 -4.23 7.48 13.54
N MET A 23 -3.86 6.96 12.37
CA MET A 23 -4.55 7.24 11.11
C MET A 23 -5.93 6.56 11.03
N GLU A 24 -6.09 5.34 11.55
CA GLU A 24 -7.39 4.67 11.69
C GLU A 24 -8.36 5.47 12.56
N CYS A 25 -7.84 6.20 13.56
CA CYS A 25 -8.61 7.16 14.36
C CYS A 25 -8.96 8.46 13.61
N GLY A 26 -8.80 8.51 12.28
CA GLY A 26 -9.24 9.62 11.42
C GLY A 26 -8.21 10.71 11.17
N ARG A 27 -6.96 10.53 11.61
CA ARG A 27 -5.90 11.52 11.41
C ARG A 27 -5.15 11.30 10.08
N GLY A 28 -4.75 12.38 9.40
CA GLY A 28 -3.83 12.31 8.28
C GLY A 28 -2.37 12.19 8.76
N PHE A 29 -1.53 11.47 8.03
CA PHE A 29 -0.12 11.25 8.38
C PHE A 29 0.64 12.55 8.61
N GLY A 30 0.44 13.55 7.73
CA GLY A 30 1.07 14.86 7.85
C GLY A 30 0.71 15.66 9.10
N SER A 31 -0.36 15.25 9.84
CA SER A 31 -0.76 15.86 11.13
C SER A 31 -0.18 15.15 12.34
N LEU A 32 0.47 13.99 12.15
CA LEU A 32 1.06 13.22 13.24
C LEU A 32 2.38 13.83 13.66
N SER A 33 2.60 13.90 14.97
CA SER A 33 3.89 14.26 15.53
C SER A 33 4.67 13.01 15.98
N LEU A 34 5.98 13.07 15.88
CA LEU A 34 6.88 12.04 16.41
C LEU A 34 6.57 11.69 17.87
N ARG A 35 6.24 12.70 18.70
CA ARG A 35 5.93 12.49 20.12
C ARG A 35 4.67 11.65 20.31
N GLU A 36 3.64 11.88 19.51
CA GLU A 36 2.40 11.11 19.56
C GLU A 36 2.63 9.67 19.14
N VAL A 37 3.34 9.47 18.01
CA VAL A 37 3.66 8.13 17.51
C VAL A 37 4.50 7.35 18.54
N ALA A 38 5.55 7.96 19.12
CA ALA A 38 6.37 7.33 20.13
C ALA A 38 5.55 6.99 21.38
N LYS A 39 4.70 7.91 21.86
CA LYS A 39 3.81 7.68 23.01
C LYS A 39 2.85 6.52 22.75
N THR A 40 2.23 6.47 21.57
CA THR A 40 1.31 5.39 21.20
C THR A 40 2.03 4.05 21.10
N ALA A 41 3.28 4.03 20.63
CA ALA A 41 4.15 2.85 20.60
C ALA A 41 4.71 2.44 21.98
N GLY A 42 4.43 3.20 23.03
CA GLY A 42 4.93 2.92 24.39
C GLY A 42 6.42 3.19 24.59
N ILE A 43 7.02 4.07 23.78
CA ILE A 43 8.45 4.42 23.85
C ILE A 43 8.65 5.92 24.12
N VAL A 44 9.82 6.26 24.68
CA VAL A 44 10.21 7.66 24.85
C VAL A 44 10.56 8.30 23.49
N PRO A 45 10.29 9.58 23.26
CA PRO A 45 10.54 10.24 21.97
C PRO A 45 11.97 10.12 21.46
N THR A 46 12.97 10.11 22.34
CA THR A 46 14.38 9.91 22.00
C THR A 46 14.66 8.49 21.42
N GLY A 47 13.81 7.51 21.77
CA GLY A 47 13.87 6.15 21.25
C GLY A 47 13.50 6.06 19.78
N PHE A 48 12.63 6.95 19.30
CA PHE A 48 12.22 7.03 17.89
C PHE A 48 13.44 7.18 16.94
N TYR A 49 14.35 8.08 17.28
CA TYR A 49 15.52 8.40 16.45
C TYR A 49 16.50 7.24 16.26
N ARG A 50 16.37 6.16 17.04
CA ARG A 50 17.13 4.92 16.83
C ARG A 50 16.60 4.08 15.66
N HIS A 51 15.39 4.38 15.18
CA HIS A 51 14.66 3.63 14.16
C HIS A 51 14.36 4.42 12.90
N PHE A 52 14.05 5.71 13.06
CA PHE A 52 13.70 6.63 11.97
C PHE A 52 14.36 7.99 12.24
N ALA A 53 14.91 8.61 11.20
CA ALA A 53 15.52 9.94 11.33
C ALA A 53 14.47 11.02 11.61
N ASP A 54 13.29 10.88 11.00
CA ASP A 54 12.17 11.81 11.09
C ASP A 54 10.84 11.10 10.73
N MET A 55 9.75 11.86 10.71
CA MET A 55 8.44 11.36 10.30
C MET A 55 8.38 11.02 8.82
N ASP A 56 9.10 11.74 7.97
CA ASP A 56 9.14 11.46 6.53
C ASP A 56 9.74 10.07 6.27
N GLN A 57 10.83 9.72 6.94
CA GLN A 57 11.43 8.39 6.83
C GLN A 57 10.47 7.28 7.31
N LEU A 58 9.70 7.52 8.38
CA LEU A 58 8.65 6.58 8.80
C LEU A 58 7.60 6.43 7.68
N GLY A 59 7.13 7.52 7.11
CA GLY A 59 6.16 7.51 6.02
C GLY A 59 6.66 6.76 4.78
N LEU A 60 7.91 6.98 4.37
CA LEU A 60 8.54 6.27 3.25
C LEU A 60 8.60 4.75 3.48
N VAL A 61 8.86 4.33 4.73
CA VAL A 61 8.86 2.91 5.07
C VAL A 61 7.45 2.32 5.02
N LEU A 62 6.43 3.06 5.46
CA LEU A 62 5.03 2.64 5.32
C LEU A 62 4.63 2.48 3.85
N VAL A 63 5.04 3.39 2.95
CA VAL A 63 4.84 3.25 1.49
C VAL A 63 5.53 2.00 0.96
N SER A 64 6.78 1.75 1.36
CA SER A 64 7.53 0.56 0.93
C SER A 64 6.85 -0.74 1.35
N GLU A 65 6.28 -0.79 2.56
CA GLU A 65 5.55 -1.96 3.07
C GLU A 65 4.29 -2.25 2.23
N VAL A 66 3.49 -1.22 1.94
CA VAL A 66 2.33 -1.35 1.05
C VAL A 66 2.77 -1.81 -0.34
N GLY A 67 3.85 -1.27 -0.88
CA GLY A 67 4.41 -1.69 -2.16
C GLY A 67 4.79 -3.18 -2.19
N GLN A 68 5.36 -3.71 -1.10
CA GLN A 68 5.64 -5.14 -0.98
C GLN A 68 4.35 -5.98 -0.99
N THR A 69 3.31 -5.52 -0.29
CA THR A 69 1.98 -6.17 -0.28
C THR A 69 1.38 -6.19 -1.68
N PHE A 70 1.42 -5.10 -2.43
CA PHE A 70 0.97 -5.04 -3.82
C PHE A 70 1.71 -6.03 -4.72
N ARG A 71 3.04 -6.04 -4.69
CA ARG A 71 3.85 -6.97 -5.49
C ARG A 71 3.58 -8.43 -5.13
N ALA A 72 3.35 -8.73 -3.85
CA ALA A 72 2.95 -10.07 -3.42
C ALA A 72 1.58 -10.45 -3.99
N THR A 73 0.61 -9.52 -4.01
CA THR A 73 -0.72 -9.72 -4.58
C THR A 73 -0.65 -10.00 -6.08
N ILE A 74 0.12 -9.22 -6.84
CA ILE A 74 0.33 -9.44 -8.28
C ILE A 74 0.90 -10.86 -8.52
N ARG A 75 1.88 -11.29 -7.72
CA ARG A 75 2.42 -12.66 -7.84
C ARG A 75 1.37 -13.74 -7.55
N LEU A 76 0.49 -13.53 -6.58
CA LEU A 76 -0.61 -14.45 -6.28
C LEU A 76 -1.61 -14.54 -7.44
N VAL A 77 -1.97 -13.41 -8.04
CA VAL A 77 -2.83 -13.35 -9.22
C VAL A 77 -2.20 -14.16 -10.37
N ARG A 78 -0.95 -13.89 -10.72
CA ARG A 78 -0.22 -14.62 -11.78
C ARG A 78 -0.23 -16.14 -11.55
N HIS A 79 -0.05 -16.59 -10.31
CA HIS A 79 -0.03 -18.02 -9.98
C HIS A 79 -1.40 -18.67 -10.18
N ASN A 80 -2.49 -17.97 -9.87
CA ASN A 80 -3.84 -18.48 -9.96
C ASN A 80 -4.44 -18.45 -11.38
N GLU A 81 -3.90 -17.62 -12.29
CA GLU A 81 -4.35 -17.51 -13.68
C GLU A 81 -4.23 -18.81 -14.45
N PHE A 82 -3.24 -19.65 -14.15
CA PHE A 82 -3.05 -20.96 -14.80
C PHE A 82 -4.13 -21.98 -14.42
N MET A 83 -4.93 -21.71 -13.38
CA MET A 83 -5.83 -22.72 -12.81
C MET A 83 -7.32 -22.42 -13.01
N MET A 84 -7.73 -21.20 -13.39
CA MET A 84 -9.15 -20.82 -13.43
C MET A 84 -9.46 -19.84 -14.58
N GLY A 85 -10.36 -20.19 -15.45
CA GLY A 85 -10.74 -19.51 -16.71
C GLY A 85 -11.39 -18.12 -16.61
N GLY A 86 -11.11 -17.34 -15.56
CA GLY A 86 -11.64 -15.97 -15.38
C GLY A 86 -10.63 -15.07 -14.67
N ILE A 87 -9.62 -14.61 -15.43
CA ILE A 87 -8.50 -13.80 -14.92
C ILE A 87 -8.97 -12.56 -14.14
N ILE A 88 -9.97 -11.83 -14.66
CA ILE A 88 -10.46 -10.59 -14.07
C ILE A 88 -11.13 -10.84 -12.73
N ASP A 89 -12.07 -11.79 -12.67
CA ASP A 89 -12.80 -12.12 -11.44
C ASP A 89 -11.86 -12.63 -10.33
N ALA A 90 -10.91 -13.48 -10.69
CA ALA A 90 -9.90 -13.99 -9.76
C ALA A 90 -9.02 -12.85 -9.23
N SER A 91 -8.56 -11.96 -10.12
CA SER A 91 -7.73 -10.81 -9.74
C SER A 91 -8.45 -9.86 -8.78
N VAL A 92 -9.71 -9.55 -9.06
CA VAL A 92 -10.54 -8.68 -8.21
C VAL A 92 -10.75 -9.31 -6.85
N ARG A 93 -11.10 -10.59 -6.76
CA ARG A 93 -11.31 -11.29 -5.48
C ARG A 93 -10.03 -11.30 -4.63
N ILE A 94 -8.90 -11.73 -5.23
CA ILE A 94 -7.61 -11.74 -4.53
C ILE A 94 -7.27 -10.34 -4.02
N PHE A 95 -7.47 -9.31 -4.85
CA PHE A 95 -7.21 -7.94 -4.45
C PHE A 95 -8.08 -7.51 -3.27
N LEU A 96 -9.39 -7.77 -3.30
CA LEU A 96 -10.32 -7.45 -2.21
C LEU A 96 -9.95 -8.19 -0.91
N ASP A 97 -9.60 -9.46 -0.98
CA ASP A 97 -9.15 -10.24 0.18
C ASP A 97 -7.85 -9.67 0.78
N VAL A 98 -6.90 -9.25 -0.07
CA VAL A 98 -5.65 -8.63 0.39
C VAL A 98 -5.90 -7.25 1.01
N VAL A 99 -6.78 -6.43 0.44
CA VAL A 99 -7.17 -5.14 1.03
C VAL A 99 -7.82 -5.36 2.39
N ALA A 100 -8.73 -6.32 2.52
CA ALA A 100 -9.39 -6.65 3.78
C ALA A 100 -8.39 -7.13 4.85
N ALA A 101 -7.44 -8.00 4.47
CA ALA A 101 -6.41 -8.52 5.37
C ALA A 101 -5.38 -7.46 5.80
N ASN A 102 -5.18 -6.41 5.00
CA ASN A 102 -4.16 -5.37 5.22
C ASN A 102 -4.79 -3.97 5.27
N ARG A 103 -6.00 -3.85 5.83
CA ARG A 103 -6.83 -2.64 5.80
C ARG A 103 -6.08 -1.37 6.19
N SER A 104 -5.28 -1.40 7.26
CA SER A 104 -4.54 -0.23 7.74
C SER A 104 -3.50 0.28 6.74
N GLN A 105 -2.83 -0.64 6.02
CA GLN A 105 -1.86 -0.29 4.98
C GLN A 105 -2.55 0.39 3.79
N PHE A 106 -3.65 -0.17 3.32
CA PHE A 106 -4.41 0.40 2.20
C PHE A 106 -5.14 1.69 2.57
N LEU A 107 -5.59 1.84 3.82
CA LEU A 107 -6.13 3.08 4.34
C LEU A 107 -5.08 4.21 4.32
N PHE A 108 -3.85 3.90 4.73
CA PHE A 108 -2.72 4.83 4.62
C PHE A 108 -2.53 5.28 3.17
N LEU A 109 -2.46 4.33 2.24
CA LEU A 109 -2.29 4.62 0.82
C LEU A 109 -3.43 5.47 0.25
N ALA A 110 -4.69 5.08 0.54
CA ALA A 110 -5.88 5.77 0.05
C ALA A 110 -5.94 7.25 0.48
N ARG A 111 -5.54 7.54 1.72
CA ARG A 111 -5.56 8.89 2.28
C ARG A 111 -4.35 9.71 1.87
N GLU A 112 -3.17 9.13 1.92
CA GLU A 112 -1.92 9.88 1.76
C GLU A 112 -1.49 10.09 0.30
N GLN A 113 -2.13 9.43 -0.67
CA GLN A 113 -1.93 9.77 -2.09
C GLN A 113 -2.27 11.24 -2.40
N TYR A 114 -3.12 11.85 -1.57
CA TYR A 114 -3.49 13.27 -1.61
C TYR A 114 -3.13 14.02 -0.30
N GLY A 115 -2.39 13.37 0.59
CA GLY A 115 -2.07 13.88 1.93
C GLY A 115 -1.12 15.07 1.95
N GLY A 116 -0.92 15.65 3.13
CA GLY A 116 -0.08 16.86 3.33
C GLY A 116 1.43 16.62 3.20
N CYS A 117 1.93 15.40 3.44
CA CYS A 117 3.36 15.11 3.40
C CYS A 117 3.86 14.92 1.96
N LEU A 118 4.69 15.84 1.46
CA LEU A 118 5.21 15.80 0.08
C LEU A 118 6.03 14.54 -0.20
N ALA A 119 6.91 14.15 0.72
CA ALA A 119 7.77 12.98 0.56
C ALA A 119 6.94 11.70 0.40
N VAL A 120 5.89 11.55 1.20
CA VAL A 120 4.97 10.40 1.13
C VAL A 120 4.19 10.41 -0.19
N ARG A 121 3.65 11.55 -0.63
CA ARG A 121 2.94 11.64 -1.92
C ARG A 121 3.83 11.28 -3.10
N GLN A 122 5.07 11.77 -3.11
CA GLN A 122 6.04 11.44 -4.18
C GLN A 122 6.38 9.95 -4.18
N ALA A 123 6.58 9.35 -3.01
CA ALA A 123 6.83 7.92 -2.89
C ALA A 123 5.64 7.07 -3.35
N ILE A 124 4.39 7.49 -3.04
CA ILE A 124 3.18 6.82 -3.55
C ILE A 124 3.07 6.97 -5.07
N GLY A 125 3.40 8.13 -5.62
CA GLY A 125 3.46 8.35 -7.06
C GLY A 125 4.45 7.42 -7.75
N ALA A 126 5.67 7.30 -7.21
CA ALA A 126 6.68 6.37 -7.72
C ALA A 126 6.23 4.90 -7.61
N LEU A 127 5.63 4.51 -6.46
CA LEU A 127 5.08 3.17 -6.29
C LEU A 127 4.01 2.86 -7.35
N ARG A 128 3.13 3.81 -7.65
CA ARG A 128 2.10 3.64 -8.69
C ARG A 128 2.71 3.44 -10.06
N GLU A 129 3.75 4.20 -10.40
CA GLU A 129 4.47 4.05 -11.68
C GLU A 129 5.17 2.69 -11.79
N ASP A 130 5.83 2.23 -10.72
CA ASP A 130 6.43 0.90 -10.65
C ASP A 130 5.39 -0.20 -10.91
N ILE A 131 4.23 -0.12 -10.24
CA ILE A 131 3.13 -1.08 -10.41
C ILE A 131 2.58 -1.04 -11.84
N THR A 132 2.44 0.16 -12.43
CA THR A 132 2.01 0.33 -13.82
C THR A 132 2.97 -0.34 -14.79
N SER A 133 4.26 -0.12 -14.62
CA SER A 133 5.30 -0.73 -15.47
C SER A 133 5.32 -2.26 -15.33
N ASP A 134 5.21 -2.78 -14.10
CA ASP A 134 5.12 -4.23 -13.85
C ASP A 134 3.87 -4.83 -14.52
N LEU A 135 2.71 -4.17 -14.41
CA LEU A 135 1.47 -4.63 -15.03
C LEU A 135 1.55 -4.55 -16.56
N ALA A 136 2.10 -3.48 -17.14
CA ALA A 136 2.28 -3.36 -18.57
C ALA A 136 3.14 -4.51 -19.12
N ALA A 137 4.22 -4.87 -18.42
CA ALA A 137 5.04 -6.02 -18.77
C ALA A 137 4.25 -7.34 -18.74
N ASP A 138 3.38 -7.53 -17.74
CA ASP A 138 2.51 -8.72 -17.65
C ASP A 138 1.51 -8.79 -18.80
N LEU A 139 0.91 -7.66 -19.17
CA LEU A 139 -0.05 -7.59 -20.28
C LEU A 139 0.56 -8.01 -21.62
N THR A 140 1.89 -7.84 -21.82
CA THR A 140 2.57 -8.33 -23.04
C THR A 140 2.50 -9.86 -23.19
N LEU A 141 2.37 -10.59 -22.09
CA LEU A 141 2.32 -12.04 -22.06
C LEU A 141 0.94 -12.60 -22.40
N MET A 142 -0.09 -11.73 -22.48
CA MET A 142 -1.47 -12.14 -22.73
C MET A 142 -1.73 -12.31 -24.25
N PRO A 143 -2.08 -13.53 -24.73
CA PRO A 143 -2.31 -13.76 -26.17
C PRO A 143 -3.39 -12.86 -26.77
N LYS A 144 -4.41 -12.49 -25.99
CA LYS A 144 -5.52 -11.63 -26.44
C LYS A 144 -5.12 -10.17 -26.67
N LEU A 145 -3.99 -9.73 -26.15
CA LEU A 145 -3.52 -8.34 -26.20
C LEU A 145 -2.34 -8.14 -27.17
N GLN A 146 -1.89 -9.18 -27.87
CA GLN A 146 -0.77 -9.11 -28.82
C GLN A 146 -0.98 -8.15 -30.01
N HIS A 147 -2.20 -7.67 -30.21
CA HIS A 147 -2.52 -6.66 -31.23
C HIS A 147 -2.23 -5.22 -30.78
N LEU A 148 -1.94 -5.01 -29.49
CA LEU A 148 -1.56 -3.71 -28.93
C LEU A 148 -0.05 -3.57 -28.91
N ASP A 149 0.43 -2.37 -29.19
CA ASP A 149 1.83 -2.00 -29.02
C ASP A 149 2.18 -1.72 -27.54
N ALA A 150 3.45 -1.47 -27.27
CA ALA A 150 3.93 -1.22 -25.91
C ALA A 150 3.26 0.01 -25.26
N ASP A 151 3.02 1.06 -26.05
CA ASP A 151 2.40 2.29 -25.56
C ASP A 151 0.92 2.04 -25.21
N GLY A 152 0.20 1.30 -26.03
CA GLY A 152 -1.19 0.91 -25.77
C GLY A 152 -1.33 0.03 -24.51
N LEU A 153 -0.39 -0.91 -24.33
CA LEU A 153 -0.35 -1.75 -23.13
C LEU A 153 -0.01 -0.94 -21.86
N HIS A 154 0.90 0.04 -21.97
CA HIS A 154 1.23 0.92 -20.87
C HIS A 154 0.03 1.81 -20.47
N VAL A 155 -0.67 2.39 -21.45
CA VAL A 155 -1.90 3.18 -21.20
C VAL A 155 -2.98 2.31 -20.53
N MET A 156 -3.17 1.07 -20.99
CA MET A 156 -4.12 0.13 -20.37
C MET A 156 -3.74 -0.15 -18.90
N ALA A 157 -2.47 -0.43 -18.64
CA ALA A 157 -1.97 -0.67 -17.29
C ALA A 157 -2.17 0.55 -16.38
N ASP A 158 -1.86 1.75 -16.87
CA ASP A 158 -2.03 3.01 -16.14
C ASP A 158 -3.49 3.27 -15.76
N LEU A 159 -4.43 3.03 -16.69
CA LEU A 159 -5.86 3.15 -16.42
C LEU A 159 -6.33 2.15 -15.36
N ILE A 160 -5.88 0.90 -15.43
CA ILE A 160 -6.21 -0.12 -14.43
C ILE A 160 -5.67 0.29 -13.04
N VAL A 161 -4.40 0.65 -12.96
CA VAL A 161 -3.76 1.04 -11.69
C VAL A 161 -4.40 2.29 -11.10
N LYS A 162 -4.65 3.30 -11.92
CA LYS A 162 -5.37 4.52 -11.47
C LYS A 162 -6.77 4.21 -10.96
N SER A 163 -7.51 3.33 -11.64
CA SER A 163 -8.84 2.90 -11.21
C SER A 163 -8.78 2.18 -9.87
N VAL A 164 -7.82 1.27 -9.68
CA VAL A 164 -7.61 0.57 -8.41
C VAL A 164 -7.32 1.56 -7.27
N PHE A 165 -6.41 2.53 -7.48
CA PHE A 165 -6.09 3.53 -6.46
C PHE A 165 -7.27 4.46 -6.16
N ALA A 166 -8.07 4.81 -7.16
CA ALA A 166 -9.23 5.67 -7.00
C ALA A 166 -10.38 4.99 -6.23
N THR A 167 -10.54 3.66 -6.37
CA THR A 167 -11.59 2.89 -5.69
C THR A 167 -11.22 2.43 -4.28
N LEU A 168 -9.96 2.54 -3.86
CA LEU A 168 -9.53 2.13 -2.52
C LEU A 168 -10.36 2.75 -1.39
N PRO A 169 -10.69 4.05 -1.38
CA PRO A 169 -11.53 4.63 -0.32
C PRO A 169 -12.88 3.93 -0.20
N ASP A 170 -13.55 3.67 -1.32
CA ASP A 170 -14.88 3.03 -1.36
C ASP A 170 -14.83 1.55 -0.95
N ILE A 171 -13.72 0.86 -1.22
CA ILE A 171 -13.49 -0.52 -0.79
C ILE A 171 -13.26 -0.58 0.74
N ILE A 172 -12.52 0.39 1.28
CA ILE A 172 -12.14 0.40 2.69
C ILE A 172 -13.29 0.88 3.58
N ASP A 173 -13.96 1.95 3.18
CA ASP A 173 -15.10 2.56 3.87
C ASP A 173 -16.29 2.66 2.90
N PRO A 174 -16.99 1.55 2.62
CA PRO A 174 -18.06 1.53 1.62
C PRO A 174 -19.17 2.52 2.01
N PRO A 175 -19.67 3.31 1.06
CA PRO A 175 -20.76 4.25 1.31
C PRO A 175 -22.03 3.49 1.73
N ALA A 176 -22.82 4.10 2.63
CA ALA A 176 -23.97 3.43 3.27
C ALA A 176 -25.01 2.83 2.29
N HIS A 177 -25.06 3.31 1.04
CA HIS A 177 -25.94 2.80 -0.02
C HIS A 177 -25.35 1.62 -0.82
N ALA A 178 -24.07 1.27 -0.60
CA ALA A 178 -23.40 0.17 -1.28
C ALA A 178 -23.43 -1.15 -0.47
N LEU A 179 -23.99 -1.12 0.75
CA LEU A 179 -24.22 -2.30 1.55
C LEU A 179 -25.55 -2.95 1.10
N PRO A 180 -25.55 -4.27 0.80
CA PRO A 180 -26.76 -4.98 0.40
C PRO A 180 -27.80 -5.07 1.53
#